data_71ceedbf5a4d13c229b94e96e710bad5
#
_entry.id   71ceedbf5a4d13c229b94e96e710bad5
#
_cell.length_a   1.000
_cell.length_b   1.000
_cell.length_c   1.000
_cell.angle_alpha   90.00
_cell.angle_beta   90.00
_cell.angle_gamma   90.00
#
_symmetry.space_group_name_H-M   'P 1'
#
loop_
_entity.id
_entity.type
_entity.pdbx_description
1 polymer ?
#
loop_
_entity_poly.entity_id
_entity_poly.type
_entity_poly.pdbx_seq_one_letter_code
_entity_poly.pdbx_strand_id
1 'polypeptide(L)'
;MTIRRVSAHALSLPYDLGGPKPIFAGKERMMELLLIRVETADGLVGWGESFGFAIWPSTIEALERLVAPLVLGQDEAQISKIHEELTRKLHPLGRAGPVTYAISGLDIALWDIAGQRLEQPLAAMLGGAQRNKVKAYASLIRYNRPELVAKQAARAVAQGFQAIKIHEITWEAVAATRDAIGPDVLLMVDANCPWNESEALAMCDRLEPLQLHWLEEPLWPPEDHAGLARLQQRGRIPTAAGENALGYLDFKSLLDSRAVSYAQPSVTKIGGITEFLKVAELILASSAQLAPHTPYMGPGLIATAHILASLRPEILLEYTFCDMPLNPLGELVLTHDGYLEVSTLPGLGLTINDHLVQQLKIT
;
A
#
# COMPACT_ATOMS: atom_id res chain seq x y z
N MET A 1 -27.14 8.19 7.73
CA MET A 1 -27.55 9.01 6.55
C MET A 1 -27.32 8.22 5.28
N THR A 2 -27.83 8.69 4.11
CA THR A 2 -27.66 7.91 2.87
C THR A 2 -26.54 8.45 1.99
N ILE A 3 -25.91 7.57 1.24
CA ILE A 3 -24.91 7.91 0.21
C ILE A 3 -25.66 8.59 -0.95
N ARG A 4 -25.30 9.83 -1.23
CA ARG A 4 -25.90 10.64 -2.30
C ARG A 4 -25.12 10.57 -3.60
N ARG A 5 -23.78 10.58 -3.50
CA ARG A 5 -22.89 10.62 -4.66
C ARG A 5 -21.60 9.87 -4.39
N VAL A 6 -21.11 9.17 -5.40
CA VAL A 6 -19.76 8.58 -5.45
C VAL A 6 -19.11 9.06 -6.73
N SER A 7 -17.87 9.53 -6.65
CA SER A 7 -17.10 9.99 -7.81
C SER A 7 -15.62 9.69 -7.64
N ALA A 8 -14.92 9.59 -8.76
CA ALA A 8 -13.48 9.35 -8.81
C ALA A 8 -12.73 10.55 -9.43
N HIS A 9 -11.51 10.79 -8.95
CA HIS A 9 -10.62 11.82 -9.45
C HIS A 9 -9.23 11.21 -9.65
N ALA A 10 -8.86 10.98 -10.92
CA ALA A 10 -7.51 10.54 -11.26
C ALA A 10 -6.60 11.76 -11.38
N LEU A 11 -5.51 11.75 -10.64
CA LEU A 11 -4.53 12.85 -10.58
C LEU A 11 -3.16 12.33 -11.04
N SER A 12 -2.41 13.17 -11.74
CA SER A 12 -0.99 12.95 -12.02
C SER A 12 -0.16 13.87 -11.15
N LEU A 13 0.51 13.29 -10.15
CA LEU A 13 1.36 14.04 -9.24
C LEU A 13 2.73 14.28 -9.89
N PRO A 14 3.25 15.52 -9.89
CA PRO A 14 4.63 15.76 -10.29
C PRO A 14 5.57 15.13 -9.25
N TYR A 15 6.60 14.44 -9.73
CA TYR A 15 7.56 13.76 -8.84
C TYR A 15 8.96 13.76 -9.43
N ASP A 16 9.96 13.69 -8.54
CA ASP A 16 11.37 13.47 -8.87
C ASP A 16 11.92 12.34 -8.00
N LEU A 17 12.56 11.39 -8.65
CA LEU A 17 13.18 10.21 -8.04
C LEU A 17 14.68 10.37 -7.82
N GLY A 18 15.24 11.52 -8.25
CA GLY A 18 16.69 11.74 -8.29
C GLY A 18 17.39 10.90 -9.36
N GLY A 19 16.67 10.48 -10.38
CA GLY A 19 17.14 9.67 -11.50
C GLY A 19 16.11 9.61 -12.64
N PRO A 20 16.37 8.83 -13.70
CA PRO A 20 15.42 8.71 -14.82
C PRO A 20 14.12 8.09 -14.35
N LYS A 21 13.00 8.60 -14.86
CA LYS A 21 11.68 8.03 -14.60
C LYS A 21 11.56 6.64 -15.23
N PRO A 22 10.89 5.69 -14.56
CA PRO A 22 10.62 4.38 -15.13
C PRO A 22 9.81 4.50 -16.42
N ILE A 23 10.03 3.57 -17.34
CA ILE A 23 9.25 3.45 -18.57
C ILE A 23 8.21 2.33 -18.36
N PHE A 24 6.95 2.63 -18.63
CA PHE A 24 5.88 1.65 -18.69
C PHE A 24 5.11 1.80 -20.01
N ALA A 25 4.93 0.71 -20.71
CA ALA A 25 4.27 0.69 -22.04
C ALA A 25 4.83 1.74 -23.02
N GLY A 26 6.15 1.95 -23.02
CA GLY A 26 6.85 2.88 -23.92
C GLY A 26 6.73 4.37 -23.56
N LYS A 27 6.18 4.71 -22.41
CA LYS A 27 6.05 6.10 -21.91
C LYS A 27 6.69 6.23 -20.52
N GLU A 28 7.13 7.43 -20.18
CA GLU A 28 7.50 7.73 -18.80
C GLU A 28 6.30 7.48 -17.88
N ARG A 29 6.56 6.75 -16.79
CA ARG A 29 5.54 6.45 -15.79
C ARG A 29 5.09 7.74 -15.10
N MET A 30 3.78 7.94 -15.03
CA MET A 30 3.18 8.94 -14.17
C MET A 30 3.12 8.42 -12.71
N MET A 31 2.96 9.34 -11.77
CA MET A 31 2.62 9.03 -10.39
C MET A 31 1.14 9.32 -10.21
N GLU A 32 0.32 8.27 -10.39
CA GLU A 32 -1.13 8.42 -10.37
C GLU A 32 -1.67 8.27 -8.95
N LEU A 33 -2.53 9.21 -8.55
CA LEU A 33 -3.34 9.14 -7.34
C LEU A 33 -4.82 9.07 -7.75
N LEU A 34 -5.48 7.96 -7.42
CA LEU A 34 -6.91 7.77 -7.70
C LEU A 34 -7.73 8.01 -6.44
N LEU A 35 -8.22 9.24 -6.27
CA LEU A 35 -9.10 9.62 -5.16
C LEU A 35 -10.53 9.19 -5.42
N ILE A 36 -11.18 8.64 -4.40
CA ILE A 36 -12.61 8.34 -4.37
C ILE A 36 -13.29 9.28 -3.39
N ARG A 37 -14.30 9.99 -3.88
CA ARG A 37 -15.09 10.94 -3.09
C ARG A 37 -16.50 10.40 -2.90
N VAL A 38 -16.92 10.28 -1.65
CA VAL A 38 -18.27 9.89 -1.27
C VAL A 38 -18.94 11.07 -0.58
N GLU A 39 -20.17 11.40 -1.00
CA GLU A 39 -20.97 12.47 -0.44
C GLU A 39 -22.28 11.92 0.12
N THR A 40 -22.61 12.29 1.32
CA THR A 40 -23.87 11.91 2.00
C THR A 40 -24.99 12.90 1.68
N ALA A 41 -26.23 12.53 1.95
CA ALA A 41 -27.42 13.35 1.68
C ALA A 41 -27.43 14.69 2.45
N ASP A 42 -26.78 14.76 3.61
CA ASP A 42 -26.62 15.97 4.43
C ASP A 42 -25.31 16.75 4.12
N GLY A 43 -24.57 16.32 3.10
CA GLY A 43 -23.43 17.05 2.56
C GLY A 43 -22.06 16.72 3.18
N LEU A 44 -21.98 15.73 4.09
CA LEU A 44 -20.69 15.27 4.59
C LEU A 44 -19.92 14.56 3.46
N VAL A 45 -18.62 14.77 3.41
CA VAL A 45 -17.74 14.22 2.37
C VAL A 45 -16.64 13.38 3.00
N GLY A 46 -16.54 12.14 2.55
CA GLY A 46 -15.40 11.27 2.85
C GLY A 46 -14.52 11.02 1.62
N TRP A 47 -13.25 10.80 1.87
CA TRP A 47 -12.27 10.54 0.85
C TRP A 47 -11.58 9.20 1.05
N GLY A 48 -11.42 8.47 -0.04
CA GLY A 48 -10.66 7.24 -0.11
C GLY A 48 -9.69 7.24 -1.26
N GLU A 49 -8.90 6.19 -1.36
CA GLU A 49 -7.96 5.96 -2.45
C GLU A 49 -8.12 4.54 -2.98
N SER A 50 -8.26 4.42 -4.28
CA SER A 50 -8.18 3.15 -5.00
C SER A 50 -6.79 2.98 -5.60
N PHE A 51 -6.36 1.72 -5.79
CA PHE A 51 -5.12 1.47 -6.52
C PHE A 51 -5.23 2.09 -7.91
N GLY A 52 -4.39 3.08 -8.15
CA GLY A 52 -4.40 3.88 -9.37
C GLY A 52 -3.53 3.27 -10.45
N PHE A 53 -2.23 3.53 -10.38
CA PHE A 53 -1.27 3.11 -11.37
C PHE A 53 -1.87 3.18 -12.80
N ALA A 54 -1.29 2.58 -13.80
CA ALA A 54 -1.82 2.58 -15.17
C ALA A 54 -3.23 1.96 -15.33
N ILE A 55 -3.78 1.32 -14.29
CA ILE A 55 -5.10 0.66 -14.30
C ILE A 55 -6.26 1.60 -13.92
N TRP A 56 -5.96 2.83 -13.48
CA TRP A 56 -6.97 3.78 -12.99
C TRP A 56 -8.19 3.97 -13.91
N PRO A 57 -8.08 3.97 -15.27
CA PRO A 57 -9.26 4.14 -16.11
C PRO A 57 -10.27 3.00 -15.92
N SER A 58 -9.78 1.76 -15.86
CA SER A 58 -10.64 0.58 -15.62
C SER A 58 -11.23 0.60 -14.21
N THR A 59 -10.52 1.12 -13.22
CA THR A 59 -11.01 1.25 -11.85
C THR A 59 -12.12 2.30 -11.76
N ILE A 60 -12.01 3.43 -12.48
CA ILE A 60 -13.09 4.43 -12.58
C ILE A 60 -14.33 3.81 -13.21
N GLU A 61 -14.21 3.14 -14.34
CA GLU A 61 -15.35 2.47 -15.02
C GLU A 61 -16.02 1.43 -14.07
N ALA A 62 -15.22 0.65 -13.34
CA ALA A 62 -15.76 -0.29 -12.35
C ALA A 62 -16.48 0.44 -11.21
N LEU A 63 -15.93 1.54 -10.71
CA LEU A 63 -16.59 2.35 -9.69
C LEU A 63 -17.93 2.90 -10.18
N GLU A 64 -17.93 3.58 -11.32
CA GLU A 64 -19.08 4.33 -11.80
C GLU A 64 -20.21 3.44 -12.29
N ARG A 65 -19.88 2.32 -12.98
CA ARG A 65 -20.86 1.44 -13.60
C ARG A 65 -21.30 0.26 -12.74
N LEU A 66 -20.48 -0.19 -11.82
CA LEU A 66 -20.73 -1.40 -11.04
C LEU A 66 -20.91 -1.13 -9.56
N VAL A 67 -20.02 -0.37 -8.94
CA VAL A 67 -20.01 -0.16 -7.48
C VAL A 67 -20.98 0.94 -7.06
N ALA A 68 -20.85 2.14 -7.64
CA ALA A 68 -21.67 3.30 -7.25
C ALA A 68 -23.18 3.05 -7.36
N PRO A 69 -23.73 2.47 -8.45
CA PRO A 69 -25.16 2.21 -8.55
C PRO A 69 -25.72 1.30 -7.47
N LEU A 70 -24.90 0.43 -6.89
CA LEU A 70 -25.30 -0.51 -5.84
C LEU A 70 -25.33 0.11 -4.45
N VAL A 71 -24.66 1.26 -4.25
CA VAL A 71 -24.54 1.88 -2.92
C VAL A 71 -25.30 3.18 -2.77
N LEU A 72 -25.67 3.83 -3.88
CA LEU A 72 -26.49 5.04 -3.83
C LEU A 72 -27.81 4.79 -3.09
N GLY A 73 -28.14 5.66 -2.12
CA GLY A 73 -29.30 5.55 -1.25
C GLY A 73 -29.15 4.60 -0.06
N GLN A 74 -28.05 3.83 0.02
CA GLN A 74 -27.74 3.02 1.20
C GLN A 74 -27.29 3.90 2.37
N ASP A 75 -27.46 3.40 3.60
CA ASP A 75 -26.98 4.04 4.82
C ASP A 75 -25.45 3.87 4.93
N GLU A 76 -24.73 4.99 4.90
CA GLU A 76 -23.26 5.01 4.93
C GLU A 76 -22.65 4.38 6.20
N ALA A 77 -23.43 4.32 7.29
CA ALA A 77 -22.99 3.71 8.55
C ALA A 77 -22.91 2.17 8.48
N GLN A 78 -23.53 1.55 7.46
CA GLN A 78 -23.58 0.10 7.29
C GLN A 78 -22.36 -0.43 6.53
N ILE A 79 -21.15 0.02 6.87
CA ILE A 79 -19.91 -0.24 6.10
C ILE A 79 -19.72 -1.73 5.83
N SER A 80 -19.73 -2.57 6.86
CA SER A 80 -19.51 -4.02 6.73
C SER A 80 -20.57 -4.69 5.85
N LYS A 81 -21.83 -4.25 5.94
CA LYS A 81 -22.92 -4.76 5.11
C LYS A 81 -22.73 -4.35 3.65
N ILE A 82 -22.40 -3.08 3.40
CA ILE A 82 -22.10 -2.57 2.05
C ILE A 82 -20.95 -3.36 1.43
N HIS A 83 -19.87 -3.54 2.17
CA HIS A 83 -18.70 -4.30 1.73
C HIS A 83 -19.08 -5.75 1.37
N GLU A 84 -19.81 -6.45 2.24
CA GLU A 84 -20.24 -7.83 1.99
C GLU A 84 -21.16 -7.92 0.77
N GLU A 85 -22.14 -7.03 0.65
CA GLU A 85 -23.06 -7.01 -0.49
C GLU A 85 -22.33 -6.76 -1.82
N LEU A 86 -21.41 -5.80 -1.87
CA LEU A 86 -20.60 -5.52 -3.06
C LEU A 86 -19.76 -6.72 -3.45
N THR A 87 -19.03 -7.28 -2.48
CA THR A 87 -18.17 -8.44 -2.71
C THR A 87 -19.00 -9.63 -3.24
N ARG A 88 -20.19 -9.88 -2.65
CA ARG A 88 -21.06 -10.97 -3.06
C ARG A 88 -21.72 -10.74 -4.41
N LYS A 89 -22.19 -9.51 -4.70
CA LYS A 89 -22.88 -9.21 -5.96
C LYS A 89 -21.92 -9.13 -7.15
N LEU A 90 -20.70 -8.65 -6.92
CA LEU A 90 -19.73 -8.38 -7.98
C LEU A 90 -18.70 -9.51 -8.18
N HIS A 91 -18.70 -10.59 -7.36
CA HIS A 91 -17.72 -11.67 -7.48
C HIS A 91 -17.60 -12.29 -8.88
N PRO A 92 -18.66 -12.42 -9.71
CA PRO A 92 -18.52 -12.99 -11.05
C PRO A 92 -17.86 -12.04 -12.05
N LEU A 93 -17.75 -10.74 -11.69
CA LEU A 93 -17.15 -9.71 -12.55
C LEU A 93 -15.67 -9.45 -12.26
N GLY A 94 -15.15 -10.07 -11.21
CA GLY A 94 -13.75 -9.98 -10.81
C GLY A 94 -13.61 -9.96 -9.29
N ARG A 95 -12.69 -10.80 -8.78
CA ARG A 95 -12.33 -10.87 -7.35
C ARG A 95 -11.01 -10.16 -7.05
N ALA A 96 -10.35 -9.68 -8.09
CA ALA A 96 -9.11 -8.92 -8.07
C ALA A 96 -9.19 -7.78 -9.08
N GLY A 97 -8.27 -6.83 -8.98
CA GLY A 97 -8.13 -5.75 -9.94
C GLY A 97 -9.23 -4.69 -9.81
N PRO A 98 -9.67 -4.07 -10.92
CA PRO A 98 -10.45 -2.83 -10.91
C PRO A 98 -11.70 -2.84 -10.03
N VAL A 99 -12.44 -3.95 -9.98
CA VAL A 99 -13.65 -4.08 -9.14
C VAL A 99 -13.29 -4.01 -7.66
N THR A 100 -12.30 -4.78 -7.22
CA THR A 100 -11.86 -4.79 -5.82
C THR A 100 -11.17 -3.47 -5.45
N TYR A 101 -10.42 -2.86 -6.36
CA TYR A 101 -9.82 -1.55 -6.14
C TYR A 101 -10.88 -0.45 -5.95
N ALA A 102 -11.95 -0.48 -6.75
CA ALA A 102 -13.08 0.44 -6.60
C ALA A 102 -13.79 0.25 -5.26
N ILE A 103 -14.01 -1.00 -4.82
CA ILE A 103 -14.56 -1.31 -3.49
C ILE A 103 -13.62 -0.78 -2.40
N SER A 104 -12.30 -0.96 -2.55
CA SER A 104 -11.32 -0.49 -1.56
C SER A 104 -11.40 1.02 -1.33
N GLY A 105 -11.42 1.81 -2.40
CA GLY A 105 -11.50 3.26 -2.29
C GLY A 105 -12.82 3.74 -1.70
N LEU A 106 -13.93 3.09 -2.05
CA LEU A 106 -15.24 3.37 -1.43
C LEU A 106 -15.22 3.07 0.07
N ASP A 107 -14.70 1.90 0.47
CA ASP A 107 -14.64 1.46 1.86
C ASP A 107 -13.81 2.43 2.72
N ILE A 108 -12.65 2.85 2.23
CA ILE A 108 -11.80 3.85 2.91
C ILE A 108 -12.57 5.16 3.11
N ALA A 109 -13.30 5.63 2.09
CA ALA A 109 -14.09 6.86 2.18
C ALA A 109 -15.26 6.73 3.18
N LEU A 110 -15.89 5.57 3.29
CA LEU A 110 -16.95 5.31 4.27
C LEU A 110 -16.40 5.29 5.70
N TRP A 111 -15.21 4.72 5.92
CA TRP A 111 -14.55 4.78 7.23
C TRP A 111 -14.14 6.21 7.59
N ASP A 112 -13.73 7.03 6.63
CA ASP A 112 -13.48 8.45 6.84
C ASP A 112 -14.76 9.19 7.27
N ILE A 113 -15.89 8.98 6.59
CA ILE A 113 -17.21 9.52 6.97
C ILE A 113 -17.60 9.07 8.39
N ALA A 114 -17.42 7.79 8.70
CA ALA A 114 -17.78 7.26 10.02
C ALA A 114 -16.99 7.96 11.14
N GLY A 115 -15.69 8.17 10.95
CA GLY A 115 -14.87 8.91 11.92
C GLY A 115 -15.29 10.38 12.05
N GLN A 116 -15.61 11.04 10.93
CA GLN A 116 -16.14 12.42 10.96
C GLN A 116 -17.48 12.48 11.73
N ARG A 117 -18.40 11.52 11.51
CA ARG A 117 -19.69 11.43 12.23
C ARG A 117 -19.52 11.26 13.73
N LEU A 118 -18.56 10.44 14.13
CA LEU A 118 -18.31 10.14 15.53
C LEU A 118 -17.37 11.15 16.20
N GLU A 119 -16.88 12.13 15.44
CA GLU A 119 -15.86 13.10 15.88
C GLU A 119 -14.62 12.40 16.45
N GLN A 120 -14.23 11.25 15.85
CA GLN A 120 -13.11 10.41 16.27
C GLN A 120 -12.15 10.15 15.11
N PRO A 121 -10.83 10.19 15.34
CA PRO A 121 -9.87 9.73 14.36
C PRO A 121 -10.02 8.21 14.14
N LEU A 122 -9.71 7.72 12.94
CA LEU A 122 -9.82 6.30 12.61
C LEU A 122 -9.09 5.40 13.62
N ALA A 123 -7.89 5.75 14.06
CA ALA A 123 -7.15 4.95 15.04
C ALA A 123 -7.90 4.81 16.39
N ALA A 124 -8.67 5.83 16.80
CA ALA A 124 -9.49 5.74 18.02
C ALA A 124 -10.66 4.75 17.83
N MET A 125 -11.29 4.75 16.66
CA MET A 125 -12.37 3.81 16.32
C MET A 125 -11.87 2.35 16.26
N LEU A 126 -10.59 2.13 15.97
CA LEU A 126 -9.93 0.82 15.91
C LEU A 126 -9.39 0.35 17.28
N GLY A 127 -9.83 0.94 18.38
CA GLY A 127 -9.45 0.53 19.74
C GLY A 127 -8.43 1.45 20.41
N GLY A 128 -8.07 2.57 19.79
CA GLY A 128 -7.18 3.59 20.35
C GLY A 128 -5.77 3.52 19.77
N ALA A 129 -5.19 4.70 19.53
CA ALA A 129 -3.82 4.81 19.04
C ALA A 129 -2.83 4.41 20.16
N GLN A 130 -1.96 3.45 19.87
CA GLN A 130 -0.85 3.04 20.72
C GLN A 130 0.37 3.98 20.55
N ARG A 131 0.40 4.73 19.44
CA ARG A 131 1.42 5.71 19.07
C ARG A 131 0.85 6.82 18.19
N ASN A 132 1.45 7.99 18.24
CA ASN A 132 1.03 9.16 17.46
C ASN A 132 1.78 9.31 16.12
N LYS A 133 2.78 8.47 15.88
CA LYS A 133 3.54 8.41 14.62
C LYS A 133 3.93 6.97 14.31
N VAL A 134 4.06 6.64 13.05
CA VAL A 134 4.44 5.31 12.57
C VAL A 134 5.79 5.39 11.89
N LYS A 135 6.69 4.46 12.25
CA LYS A 135 8.00 4.35 11.65
C LYS A 135 7.86 3.86 10.21
N ALA A 136 8.44 4.60 9.27
CA ALA A 136 8.39 4.27 7.86
C ALA A 136 9.72 3.69 7.36
N TYR A 137 9.65 2.89 6.29
CA TYR A 137 10.81 2.58 5.48
C TYR A 137 10.73 3.28 4.11
N ALA A 138 11.87 3.71 3.60
CA ALA A 138 11.95 4.32 2.29
C ALA A 138 11.89 3.22 1.20
N SER A 139 10.81 3.22 0.41
CA SER A 139 10.65 2.34 -0.74
C SER A 139 11.13 3.06 -2.00
N LEU A 140 12.31 2.67 -2.50
CA LEU A 140 12.94 3.23 -3.67
C LEU A 140 12.51 2.44 -4.91
N ILE A 141 12.18 3.13 -5.98
CA ILE A 141 11.86 2.49 -7.27
C ILE A 141 13.10 1.83 -7.89
N ARG A 142 12.88 1.07 -8.95
CA ARG A 142 13.96 0.44 -9.72
C ARG A 142 14.71 1.46 -10.59
N TYR A 143 16.01 1.60 -10.34
CA TYR A 143 16.91 2.49 -11.10
C TYR A 143 17.67 1.73 -12.19
N ASN A 144 17.89 0.42 -12.04
CA ASN A 144 18.75 -0.43 -12.88
C ASN A 144 20.21 0.08 -12.98
N ARG A 145 20.66 0.86 -12.00
CA ARG A 145 21.99 1.49 -11.96
C ARG A 145 22.48 1.50 -10.52
N PRO A 146 23.50 0.68 -10.19
CA PRO A 146 24.00 0.52 -8.82
C PRO A 146 24.37 1.85 -8.15
N GLU A 147 25.00 2.77 -8.87
CA GLU A 147 25.40 4.07 -8.34
C GLU A 147 24.24 5.00 -8.01
N LEU A 148 23.10 4.88 -8.75
CA LEU A 148 21.93 5.70 -8.48
C LEU A 148 21.13 5.18 -7.30
N VAL A 149 20.87 3.87 -7.23
CA VAL A 149 20.14 3.29 -6.10
C VAL A 149 20.92 3.49 -4.80
N ALA A 150 22.25 3.29 -4.79
CA ALA A 150 23.11 3.54 -3.64
C ALA A 150 23.04 5.00 -3.18
N LYS A 151 23.11 5.96 -4.12
CA LYS A 151 22.98 7.40 -3.84
C LYS A 151 21.63 7.74 -3.21
N GLN A 152 20.53 7.22 -3.75
CA GLN A 152 19.19 7.51 -3.22
C GLN A 152 18.93 6.81 -1.88
N ALA A 153 19.47 5.62 -1.67
CA ALA A 153 19.43 4.93 -0.39
C ALA A 153 20.17 5.72 0.70
N ALA A 154 21.39 6.20 0.42
CA ALA A 154 22.13 7.07 1.33
C ALA A 154 21.40 8.38 1.62
N ARG A 155 20.71 8.97 0.62
CA ARG A 155 19.87 10.16 0.81
C ARG A 155 18.71 9.86 1.75
N ALA A 156 18.04 8.72 1.63
CA ALA A 156 16.95 8.33 2.53
C ALA A 156 17.46 8.14 3.97
N VAL A 157 18.63 7.52 4.16
CA VAL A 157 19.27 7.41 5.49
C VAL A 157 19.56 8.79 6.08
N ALA A 158 20.07 9.73 5.27
CA ALA A 158 20.30 11.11 5.70
C ALA A 158 19.03 11.87 6.11
N GLN A 159 17.85 11.42 5.64
CA GLN A 159 16.52 11.91 6.03
C GLN A 159 15.90 11.15 7.21
N GLY A 160 16.68 10.34 7.92
CA GLY A 160 16.27 9.66 9.15
C GLY A 160 15.67 8.26 8.95
N PHE A 161 15.53 7.76 7.71
CA PHE A 161 15.05 6.39 7.50
C PHE A 161 16.08 5.35 7.99
N GLN A 162 15.61 4.40 8.77
CA GLN A 162 16.43 3.29 9.31
C GLN A 162 16.15 1.96 8.60
N ALA A 163 15.31 1.98 7.57
CA ALA A 163 14.97 0.83 6.76
C ALA A 163 14.75 1.29 5.31
N ILE A 164 15.31 0.56 4.36
CA ILE A 164 15.32 0.89 2.93
C ILE A 164 14.85 -0.34 2.16
N LYS A 165 13.84 -0.18 1.29
CA LYS A 165 13.45 -1.16 0.29
C LYS A 165 13.89 -0.69 -1.09
N ILE A 166 14.53 -1.57 -1.86
CA ILE A 166 14.94 -1.32 -3.25
C ILE A 166 14.28 -2.34 -4.17
N HIS A 167 14.04 -1.95 -5.43
CA HIS A 167 13.46 -2.82 -6.44
C HIS A 167 14.51 -3.35 -7.43
N GLU A 168 15.72 -3.58 -6.96
CA GLU A 168 16.82 -4.05 -7.79
C GLU A 168 16.96 -5.57 -7.69
N ILE A 169 17.30 -6.22 -8.82
CA ILE A 169 17.39 -7.68 -8.94
C ILE A 169 18.81 -8.18 -9.23
N THR A 170 19.80 -7.27 -9.27
CA THR A 170 21.21 -7.63 -9.50
C THR A 170 22.01 -7.56 -8.21
N TRP A 171 22.97 -8.49 -8.05
CA TRP A 171 23.84 -8.48 -6.87
C TRP A 171 24.60 -7.16 -6.72
N GLU A 172 25.07 -6.60 -7.84
CA GLU A 172 25.88 -5.38 -7.89
C GLU A 172 25.09 -4.17 -7.32
N ALA A 173 23.81 -4.05 -7.64
CA ALA A 173 22.96 -2.97 -7.15
C ALA A 173 22.63 -3.13 -5.66
N VAL A 174 22.36 -4.36 -5.22
CA VAL A 174 22.08 -4.66 -3.80
C VAL A 174 23.32 -4.44 -2.96
N ALA A 175 24.50 -4.92 -3.41
CA ALA A 175 25.78 -4.74 -2.73
C ALA A 175 26.16 -3.25 -2.63
N ALA A 176 26.06 -2.49 -3.74
CA ALA A 176 26.32 -1.05 -3.72
C ALA A 176 25.39 -0.30 -2.75
N THR A 177 24.12 -0.74 -2.64
CA THR A 177 23.18 -0.17 -1.68
C THR A 177 23.60 -0.49 -0.26
N ARG A 178 23.93 -1.75 0.06
CA ARG A 178 24.41 -2.16 1.38
C ARG A 178 25.65 -1.38 1.80
N ASP A 179 26.62 -1.24 0.91
CA ASP A 179 27.83 -0.46 1.17
C ASP A 179 27.53 1.01 1.47
N ALA A 180 26.55 1.60 0.78
CA ALA A 180 26.18 2.99 0.94
C ALA A 180 25.40 3.30 2.24
N ILE A 181 24.58 2.34 2.72
CA ILE A 181 23.72 2.55 3.91
C ILE A 181 24.34 1.99 5.20
N GLY A 182 25.40 1.19 5.10
CA GLY A 182 26.03 0.53 6.24
C GLY A 182 25.25 -0.68 6.77
N PRO A 183 25.81 -1.42 7.76
CA PRO A 183 25.25 -2.69 8.24
C PRO A 183 24.03 -2.53 9.14
N ASP A 184 23.86 -1.38 9.80
CA ASP A 184 22.84 -1.17 10.84
C ASP A 184 21.45 -0.81 10.26
N VAL A 185 21.39 -0.39 9.00
CA VAL A 185 20.13 -0.06 8.31
C VAL A 185 19.49 -1.33 7.74
N LEU A 186 18.21 -1.55 8.02
CA LEU A 186 17.49 -2.66 7.45
C LEU A 186 17.40 -2.50 5.93
N LEU A 187 17.82 -3.52 5.18
CA LEU A 187 17.76 -3.54 3.71
C LEU A 187 16.78 -4.61 3.25
N MET A 188 15.80 -4.20 2.47
CA MET A 188 14.83 -5.07 1.83
C MET A 188 14.97 -4.99 0.31
N VAL A 189 14.71 -6.10 -0.36
CA VAL A 189 14.72 -6.20 -1.83
C VAL A 189 13.36 -6.70 -2.28
N ASP A 190 12.69 -5.93 -3.14
CA ASP A 190 11.50 -6.36 -3.86
C ASP A 190 11.90 -6.74 -5.28
N ALA A 191 11.77 -8.02 -5.58
CA ALA A 191 12.15 -8.55 -6.86
C ALA A 191 11.06 -8.40 -7.93
N ASN A 192 9.78 -8.26 -7.54
CA ASN A 192 8.61 -8.24 -8.42
C ASN A 192 8.51 -9.48 -9.34
N CYS A 193 8.59 -10.67 -8.75
CA CYS A 193 8.37 -11.97 -9.39
C CYS A 193 9.23 -12.30 -10.63
N PRO A 194 10.56 -12.08 -10.64
CA PRO A 194 11.35 -12.28 -11.86
C PRO A 194 11.83 -13.73 -12.05
N TRP A 195 11.82 -14.58 -10.99
CA TRP A 195 12.55 -15.84 -10.97
C TRP A 195 11.66 -17.07 -10.86
N ASN A 196 12.13 -18.19 -11.41
CA ASN A 196 11.66 -19.51 -11.01
C ASN A 196 12.33 -19.93 -9.68
N GLU A 197 11.91 -21.06 -9.10
CA GLU A 197 12.40 -21.53 -7.78
C GLU A 197 13.93 -21.72 -7.75
N SER A 198 14.54 -22.29 -8.80
CA SER A 198 15.98 -22.53 -8.82
C SER A 198 16.80 -21.25 -8.95
N GLU A 199 16.31 -20.28 -9.75
CA GLU A 199 16.92 -18.95 -9.88
C GLU A 199 16.81 -18.17 -8.57
N ALA A 200 15.65 -18.22 -7.91
CA ALA A 200 15.44 -17.56 -6.63
C ALA A 200 16.34 -18.12 -5.53
N LEU A 201 16.51 -19.45 -5.45
CA LEU A 201 17.43 -20.08 -4.51
C LEU A 201 18.89 -19.64 -4.78
N ALA A 202 19.32 -19.69 -6.03
CA ALA A 202 20.67 -19.23 -6.40
C ALA A 202 20.89 -17.74 -6.07
N MET A 203 19.86 -16.91 -6.22
CA MET A 203 19.95 -15.50 -5.85
C MET A 203 19.96 -15.32 -4.32
N CYS A 204 19.18 -16.09 -3.55
CA CYS A 204 19.25 -16.09 -2.09
C CYS A 204 20.65 -16.39 -1.57
N ASP A 205 21.32 -17.43 -2.14
CA ASP A 205 22.69 -17.79 -1.75
C ASP A 205 23.69 -16.65 -2.04
N ARG A 206 23.51 -15.95 -3.15
CA ARG A 206 24.36 -14.80 -3.51
C ARG A 206 24.12 -13.57 -2.63
N LEU A 207 22.86 -13.33 -2.24
CA LEU A 207 22.46 -12.16 -1.46
C LEU A 207 22.62 -12.35 0.06
N GLU A 208 22.79 -13.61 0.54
CA GLU A 208 22.93 -13.92 1.97
C GLU A 208 23.96 -13.03 2.69
N PRO A 209 25.19 -12.81 2.15
CA PRO A 209 26.20 -12.00 2.81
C PRO A 209 25.79 -10.53 3.01
N LEU A 210 24.79 -10.06 2.28
CA LEU A 210 24.29 -8.69 2.34
C LEU A 210 23.25 -8.47 3.45
N GLN A 211 22.89 -9.53 4.20
CA GLN A 211 22.01 -9.46 5.39
C GLN A 211 20.69 -8.72 5.13
N LEU A 212 19.94 -9.18 4.14
CA LEU A 212 18.64 -8.62 3.83
C LEU A 212 17.65 -8.88 4.97
N HIS A 213 16.83 -7.88 5.29
CA HIS A 213 15.73 -8.02 6.22
C HIS A 213 14.63 -8.93 5.65
N TRP A 214 14.29 -8.75 4.36
CA TRP A 214 13.51 -9.71 3.58
C TRP A 214 13.83 -9.62 2.07
N LEU A 215 13.44 -10.68 1.36
CA LEU A 215 13.33 -10.75 -0.09
C LEU A 215 11.85 -10.87 -0.46
N GLU A 216 11.32 -9.85 -1.15
CA GLU A 216 9.92 -9.70 -1.51
C GLU A 216 9.66 -10.22 -2.91
N GLU A 217 8.54 -10.94 -3.09
CA GLU A 217 8.06 -11.48 -4.36
C GLU A 217 9.15 -12.11 -5.26
N PRO A 218 9.94 -13.08 -4.77
CA PRO A 218 11.02 -13.65 -5.56
C PRO A 218 10.55 -14.54 -6.70
N LEU A 219 9.32 -15.13 -6.62
CA LEU A 219 8.86 -16.18 -7.53
C LEU A 219 7.75 -15.76 -8.49
N TRP A 220 7.80 -16.30 -9.68
CA TRP A 220 6.69 -16.32 -10.64
C TRP A 220 6.13 -17.75 -10.78
N PRO A 221 4.80 -17.95 -10.77
CA PRO A 221 3.78 -16.95 -10.47
C PRO A 221 3.69 -16.63 -8.96
N PRO A 222 3.19 -15.44 -8.54
CA PRO A 222 3.07 -15.06 -7.13
C PRO A 222 2.10 -15.97 -6.34
N GLU A 223 1.19 -16.68 -7.01
CA GLU A 223 0.24 -17.62 -6.41
C GLU A 223 0.88 -18.99 -6.08
N ASP A 224 2.13 -19.27 -6.48
CA ASP A 224 2.83 -20.50 -6.10
C ASP A 224 3.30 -20.46 -4.64
N HIS A 225 2.32 -20.46 -3.73
CA HIS A 225 2.59 -20.47 -2.29
C HIS A 225 3.42 -21.70 -1.86
N ALA A 226 3.29 -22.83 -2.56
CA ALA A 226 4.08 -24.03 -2.26
C ALA A 226 5.56 -23.84 -2.66
N GLY A 227 5.84 -23.24 -3.82
CA GLY A 227 7.19 -22.88 -4.25
C GLY A 227 7.82 -21.86 -3.31
N LEU A 228 7.05 -20.83 -2.92
CA LEU A 228 7.50 -19.81 -1.98
C LEU A 228 7.80 -20.42 -0.59
N ALA A 229 6.98 -21.38 -0.12
CA ALA A 229 7.24 -22.09 1.13
C ALA A 229 8.54 -22.94 1.06
N ARG A 230 8.84 -23.58 -0.08
CA ARG A 230 10.10 -24.29 -0.28
C ARG A 230 11.29 -23.34 -0.27
N LEU A 231 11.15 -22.17 -0.90
CA LEU A 231 12.17 -21.12 -0.86
C LEU A 231 12.40 -20.62 0.57
N GLN A 232 11.32 -20.31 1.30
CA GLN A 232 11.37 -19.88 2.72
C GLN A 232 12.08 -20.91 3.61
N GLN A 233 11.88 -22.22 3.38
CA GLN A 233 12.50 -23.29 4.16
C GLN A 233 13.98 -23.49 3.84
N ARG A 234 14.38 -23.29 2.59
CA ARG A 234 15.75 -23.54 2.09
C ARG A 234 16.60 -22.30 2.08
N GLY A 235 15.98 -21.14 1.81
CA GLY A 235 16.65 -19.86 1.79
C GLY A 235 17.00 -19.40 3.20
N ARG A 236 18.03 -18.56 3.29
CA ARG A 236 18.48 -17.97 4.56
C ARG A 236 18.00 -16.53 4.75
N ILE A 237 17.32 -16.01 3.72
CA ILE A 237 16.71 -14.68 3.73
C ILE A 237 15.22 -14.85 3.98
N PRO A 238 14.62 -14.16 4.97
CA PRO A 238 13.17 -14.17 5.16
C PRO A 238 12.44 -13.71 3.89
N THR A 239 11.36 -14.40 3.50
CA THR A 239 10.56 -14.01 2.34
C THR A 239 9.40 -13.12 2.75
N ALA A 240 9.02 -12.21 1.85
CA ALA A 240 7.83 -11.37 1.94
C ALA A 240 6.99 -11.51 0.67
N ALA A 241 5.67 -11.52 0.80
CA ALA A 241 4.74 -11.45 -0.32
C ALA A 241 3.32 -11.10 0.16
N GLY A 242 2.44 -10.77 -0.78
CA GLY A 242 1.03 -10.55 -0.49
C GLY A 242 0.43 -9.31 -1.13
N GLU A 243 1.22 -8.45 -1.78
CA GLU A 243 0.68 -7.28 -2.46
C GLU A 243 -0.29 -7.62 -3.60
N ASN A 244 -0.16 -8.82 -4.16
CA ASN A 244 -1.01 -9.36 -5.22
C ASN A 244 -2.05 -10.38 -4.71
N ALA A 245 -2.12 -10.65 -3.41
CA ALA A 245 -3.11 -11.53 -2.81
C ALA A 245 -4.52 -10.89 -2.79
N LEU A 246 -5.56 -11.73 -2.91
CA LEU A 246 -6.94 -11.33 -3.18
C LEU A 246 -7.83 -11.22 -1.94
N GLY A 247 -7.28 -10.88 -0.79
CA GLY A 247 -8.03 -10.77 0.46
C GLY A 247 -7.88 -11.98 1.37
N TYR A 248 -8.82 -12.16 2.31
CA TYR A 248 -8.70 -13.07 3.44
C TYR A 248 -8.31 -14.51 3.08
N LEU A 249 -8.95 -15.13 2.07
CA LEU A 249 -8.71 -16.53 1.73
C LEU A 249 -7.34 -16.79 1.10
N ASP A 250 -6.84 -15.84 0.32
CA ASP A 250 -5.49 -15.94 -0.24
C ASP A 250 -4.43 -15.77 0.84
N PHE A 251 -4.61 -14.80 1.74
CA PHE A 251 -3.72 -14.65 2.89
C PHE A 251 -3.78 -15.88 3.79
N LYS A 252 -4.96 -16.46 4.00
CA LYS A 252 -5.06 -17.73 4.72
C LYS A 252 -4.23 -18.83 4.05
N SER A 253 -4.33 -18.98 2.73
CA SER A 253 -3.53 -19.95 1.96
C SER A 253 -2.02 -19.70 2.05
N LEU A 254 -1.62 -18.43 1.94
CA LEU A 254 -0.23 -17.98 2.06
C LEU A 254 0.36 -18.35 3.45
N LEU A 255 -0.40 -18.10 4.51
CA LEU A 255 0.01 -18.36 5.88
C LEU A 255 -0.03 -19.85 6.24
N ASP A 256 -1.07 -20.59 5.83
CA ASP A 256 -1.19 -22.04 6.04
C ASP A 256 -0.02 -22.81 5.41
N SER A 257 0.46 -22.36 4.25
CA SER A 257 1.64 -22.94 3.58
C SER A 257 2.97 -22.52 4.21
N ARG A 258 2.98 -21.59 5.16
CA ARG A 258 4.20 -21.03 5.75
C ARG A 258 5.15 -20.45 4.69
N ALA A 259 4.55 -19.82 3.69
CA ALA A 259 5.25 -19.32 2.52
C ALA A 259 6.08 -18.07 2.79
N VAL A 260 5.74 -17.31 3.83
CA VAL A 260 6.37 -16.02 4.11
C VAL A 260 6.65 -15.80 5.59
N SER A 261 7.69 -15.01 5.86
CA SER A 261 7.95 -14.38 7.17
C SER A 261 7.21 -13.06 7.33
N TYR A 262 6.97 -12.35 6.22
CA TYR A 262 6.28 -11.06 6.17
C TYR A 262 5.12 -11.14 5.18
N ALA A 263 3.91 -10.87 5.63
CA ALA A 263 2.70 -10.85 4.80
C ALA A 263 2.28 -9.41 4.52
N GLN A 264 2.03 -9.09 3.25
CA GLN A 264 1.96 -7.72 2.73
C GLN A 264 0.59 -7.35 2.15
N PRO A 265 -0.46 -7.21 2.99
CA PRO A 265 -1.76 -6.74 2.50
C PRO A 265 -1.72 -5.27 2.08
N SER A 266 -2.54 -4.92 1.10
CA SER A 266 -2.59 -3.61 0.46
C SER A 266 -3.99 -3.03 0.57
N VAL A 267 -4.19 -2.02 1.43
CA VAL A 267 -5.53 -1.48 1.76
C VAL A 267 -6.32 -1.02 0.53
N THR A 268 -5.67 -0.51 -0.50
CA THR A 268 -6.32 -0.03 -1.72
C THR A 268 -6.55 -1.14 -2.76
N LYS A 269 -6.07 -2.38 -2.50
CA LYS A 269 -6.16 -3.49 -3.44
C LYS A 269 -7.09 -4.62 -3.00
N ILE A 270 -7.25 -4.84 -1.68
CA ILE A 270 -7.91 -6.05 -1.15
C ILE A 270 -9.36 -5.85 -0.70
N GLY A 271 -9.93 -4.66 -0.82
CA GLY A 271 -11.31 -4.37 -0.39
C GLY A 271 -11.40 -3.31 0.72
N GLY A 272 -10.36 -2.51 0.92
CA GLY A 272 -10.36 -1.40 1.87
C GLY A 272 -9.99 -1.78 3.30
N ILE A 273 -10.30 -0.90 4.23
CA ILE A 273 -10.03 -1.05 5.67
C ILE A 273 -10.76 -2.28 6.23
N THR A 274 -12.02 -2.46 5.83
CA THR A 274 -12.87 -3.58 6.32
C THR A 274 -12.24 -4.94 6.07
N GLU A 275 -11.71 -5.20 4.87
CA GLU A 275 -11.04 -6.47 4.57
C GLU A 275 -9.63 -6.52 5.15
N PHE A 276 -8.92 -5.39 5.12
CA PHE A 276 -7.56 -5.29 5.66
C PHE A 276 -7.52 -5.68 7.15
N LEU A 277 -8.48 -5.24 7.96
CA LEU A 277 -8.55 -5.58 9.39
C LEU A 277 -8.68 -7.09 9.61
N LYS A 278 -9.52 -7.78 8.85
CA LYS A 278 -9.65 -9.25 8.92
C LYS A 278 -8.34 -9.96 8.57
N VAL A 279 -7.66 -9.47 7.52
CA VAL A 279 -6.37 -10.01 7.08
C VAL A 279 -5.29 -9.72 8.13
N ALA A 280 -5.25 -8.52 8.69
CA ALA A 280 -4.30 -8.16 9.73
C ALA A 280 -4.47 -9.03 10.99
N GLU A 281 -5.70 -9.27 11.45
CA GLU A 281 -5.97 -10.18 12.57
C GLU A 281 -5.48 -11.60 12.28
N LEU A 282 -5.71 -12.12 11.07
CA LEU A 282 -5.24 -13.43 10.64
C LEU A 282 -3.70 -13.53 10.67
N ILE A 283 -3.01 -12.48 10.15
CA ILE A 283 -1.55 -12.43 10.15
C ILE A 283 -1.01 -12.36 11.58
N LEU A 284 -1.57 -11.49 12.43
CA LEU A 284 -1.15 -11.32 13.82
C LEU A 284 -1.38 -12.57 14.69
N ALA A 285 -2.32 -13.43 14.30
CA ALA A 285 -2.55 -14.73 14.93
C ALA A 285 -1.64 -15.86 14.39
N SER A 286 -0.83 -15.57 13.37
CA SER A 286 0.09 -16.53 12.73
C SER A 286 1.54 -16.35 13.20
N SER A 287 2.47 -17.10 12.58
CA SER A 287 3.91 -16.92 12.77
C SER A 287 4.53 -15.87 11.86
N ALA A 288 3.78 -15.37 10.88
CA ALA A 288 4.24 -14.30 9.99
C ALA A 288 4.04 -12.93 10.62
N GLN A 289 4.79 -11.94 10.15
CA GLN A 289 4.67 -10.56 10.57
C GLN A 289 3.86 -9.77 9.53
N LEU A 290 3.06 -8.83 10.01
CA LEU A 290 2.35 -7.87 9.15
C LEU A 290 3.35 -6.83 8.62
N ALA A 291 3.40 -6.65 7.29
CA ALA A 291 4.25 -5.67 6.62
C ALA A 291 3.47 -5.04 5.44
N PRO A 292 2.54 -4.11 5.68
CA PRO A 292 1.65 -3.61 4.63
C PRO A 292 2.38 -3.06 3.42
N HIS A 293 1.90 -3.43 2.23
CA HIS A 293 2.29 -2.80 0.98
C HIS A 293 1.53 -1.48 0.81
N THR A 294 2.23 -0.36 0.83
CA THR A 294 1.64 0.99 0.79
C THR A 294 2.37 1.97 -0.13
N PRO A 295 2.50 1.69 -1.44
CA PRO A 295 3.11 2.62 -2.40
C PRO A 295 2.16 3.78 -2.75
N TYR A 296 1.36 4.23 -1.80
CA TYR A 296 0.30 5.21 -1.97
C TYR A 296 0.73 6.60 -1.52
N MET A 297 0.00 7.62 -1.95
CA MET A 297 0.36 9.02 -1.69
C MET A 297 -0.85 9.85 -1.27
N GLY A 298 -1.89 9.17 -0.79
CA GLY A 298 -3.16 9.75 -0.44
C GLY A 298 -3.82 9.08 0.75
N PRO A 299 -5.16 9.02 0.75
CA PRO A 299 -5.95 8.42 1.83
C PRO A 299 -5.58 6.98 2.18
N GLY A 300 -5.06 6.19 1.23
CA GLY A 300 -4.61 4.81 1.47
C GLY A 300 -3.40 4.74 2.40
N LEU A 301 -2.42 5.63 2.20
CA LEU A 301 -1.26 5.76 3.09
C LEU A 301 -1.71 6.15 4.50
N ILE A 302 -2.56 7.19 4.61
CA ILE A 302 -3.06 7.70 5.90
C ILE A 302 -3.89 6.63 6.62
N ALA A 303 -4.80 5.94 5.91
CA ALA A 303 -5.59 4.83 6.47
C ALA A 303 -4.70 3.72 7.04
N THR A 304 -3.66 3.32 6.29
CA THR A 304 -2.69 2.32 6.76
C THR A 304 -1.95 2.82 8.00
N ALA A 305 -1.52 4.09 8.04
CA ALA A 305 -0.86 4.66 9.20
C ALA A 305 -1.76 4.65 10.45
N HIS A 306 -3.05 5.00 10.33
CA HIS A 306 -4.03 4.89 11.43
C HIS A 306 -4.19 3.45 11.93
N ILE A 307 -4.28 2.47 11.02
CA ILE A 307 -4.38 1.05 11.38
C ILE A 307 -3.13 0.64 12.14
N LEU A 308 -1.93 0.91 11.62
CA LEU A 308 -0.67 0.55 12.27
C LEU A 308 -0.48 1.24 13.62
N ALA A 309 -0.94 2.47 13.76
CA ALA A 309 -0.91 3.18 15.02
C ALA A 309 -1.83 2.57 16.09
N SER A 310 -2.91 1.90 15.72
CA SER A 310 -3.83 1.21 16.65
C SER A 310 -3.32 -0.16 17.11
N LEU A 311 -2.38 -0.76 16.38
CA LEU A 311 -1.84 -2.07 16.70
C LEU A 311 -0.74 -2.00 17.77
N ARG A 312 -0.68 -3.01 18.66
CA ARG A 312 0.37 -3.08 19.71
C ARG A 312 1.78 -3.27 19.14
N PRO A 313 2.04 -4.22 18.21
CA PRO A 313 3.36 -4.35 17.63
C PRO A 313 3.76 -3.09 16.85
N GLU A 314 5.04 -2.72 16.89
CA GLU A 314 5.56 -1.72 15.99
C GLU A 314 5.79 -2.37 14.61
N ILE A 315 5.08 -1.86 13.61
CA ILE A 315 5.10 -2.38 12.25
C ILE A 315 5.55 -1.25 11.34
N LEU A 316 6.49 -1.54 10.44
CA LEU A 316 7.00 -0.54 9.51
C LEU A 316 5.95 -0.22 8.43
N LEU A 317 5.80 1.07 8.16
CA LEU A 317 4.96 1.59 7.07
C LEU A 317 5.81 1.74 5.81
N GLU A 318 5.38 1.17 4.69
CA GLU A 318 6.00 1.47 3.41
C GLU A 318 5.73 2.92 3.02
N TYR A 319 6.78 3.60 2.58
CA TYR A 319 6.71 4.97 2.11
C TYR A 319 7.46 5.13 0.79
N THR A 320 6.74 5.49 -0.28
CA THR A 320 7.37 5.75 -1.57
C THR A 320 8.32 6.94 -1.48
N PHE A 321 9.61 6.67 -1.62
CA PHE A 321 10.66 7.67 -1.46
C PHE A 321 10.90 8.43 -2.77
N CYS A 322 10.29 9.59 -2.86
CA CYS A 322 10.47 10.54 -3.97
C CYS A 322 10.17 11.96 -3.51
N ASP A 323 10.71 12.94 -4.23
CA ASP A 323 10.32 14.33 -4.04
C ASP A 323 9.01 14.58 -4.77
N MET A 324 7.99 15.07 -4.04
CA MET A 324 6.66 15.31 -4.56
C MET A 324 6.23 16.74 -4.21
N PRO A 325 6.56 17.71 -5.07
CA PRO A 325 6.37 19.14 -4.75
C PRO A 325 4.90 19.57 -4.64
N LEU A 326 3.99 18.80 -5.24
CA LEU A 326 2.55 19.06 -5.19
C LEU A 326 1.80 17.78 -4.86
N ASN A 327 1.08 17.79 -3.74
CA ASN A 327 0.13 16.76 -3.35
C ASN A 327 -1.10 17.42 -2.72
N PRO A 328 -2.34 17.04 -3.10
CA PRO A 328 -3.56 17.63 -2.53
C PRO A 328 -3.72 17.46 -1.02
N LEU A 329 -3.00 16.50 -0.40
CA LEU A 329 -3.02 16.24 1.04
C LEU A 329 -1.93 17.03 1.81
N GLY A 330 -1.01 17.71 1.10
CA GLY A 330 0.03 18.55 1.71
C GLY A 330 0.90 17.79 2.71
N GLU A 331 1.11 18.36 3.89
CA GLU A 331 1.98 17.85 4.96
C GLU A 331 1.54 16.50 5.53
N LEU A 332 0.25 16.13 5.39
CA LEU A 332 -0.27 14.86 5.94
C LEU A 332 0.41 13.61 5.38
N VAL A 333 0.99 13.70 4.20
CA VAL A 333 1.69 12.58 3.54
C VAL A 333 3.20 12.71 3.60
N LEU A 334 3.75 13.65 4.35
CA LEU A 334 5.19 13.84 4.49
C LEU A 334 5.73 13.11 5.73
N THR A 335 6.90 12.51 5.58
CA THR A 335 7.64 11.91 6.71
C THR A 335 8.65 12.89 7.28
N HIS A 336 8.83 12.83 8.60
CA HIS A 336 9.86 13.56 9.34
C HIS A 336 10.73 12.57 10.11
N ASP A 337 12.05 12.61 9.91
CA ASP A 337 13.01 11.69 10.54
C ASP A 337 12.63 10.21 10.40
N GLY A 338 12.10 9.81 9.22
CA GLY A 338 11.67 8.44 8.95
C GLY A 338 10.34 8.04 9.61
N TYR A 339 9.53 8.99 10.09
CA TYR A 339 8.21 8.74 10.67
C TYR A 339 7.12 9.51 9.93
N LEU A 340 5.94 8.89 9.79
CA LEU A 340 4.71 9.55 9.39
C LEU A 340 3.86 9.82 10.63
N GLU A 341 3.43 11.07 10.83
CA GLU A 341 2.53 11.43 11.92
C GLU A 341 1.10 10.93 11.65
N VAL A 342 0.42 10.53 12.72
CA VAL A 342 -0.97 10.06 12.64
C VAL A 342 -1.89 11.17 13.14
N SER A 343 -2.81 11.60 12.27
CA SER A 343 -3.74 12.68 12.59
C SER A 343 -4.63 12.35 13.79
N THR A 344 -4.87 13.33 14.64
CA THR A 344 -5.86 13.26 15.73
C THR A 344 -7.20 13.87 15.35
N LEU A 345 -7.35 14.37 14.14
CA LEU A 345 -8.60 14.91 13.63
C LEU A 345 -9.59 13.79 13.25
N PRO A 346 -10.91 14.08 13.25
CA PRO A 346 -11.93 13.12 12.90
C PRO A 346 -11.73 12.44 11.53
N GLY A 347 -12.13 11.17 11.43
CA GLY A 347 -11.93 10.37 10.22
C GLY A 347 -10.47 10.04 9.99
N LEU A 348 -10.01 10.22 8.78
CA LEU A 348 -8.59 10.14 8.38
C LEU A 348 -7.85 11.47 8.66
N GLY A 349 -8.56 12.50 9.11
CA GLY A 349 -8.00 13.83 9.35
C GLY A 349 -7.63 14.57 8.07
N LEU A 350 -8.30 14.26 6.96
CA LEU A 350 -7.96 14.79 5.64
C LEU A 350 -8.46 16.22 5.44
N THR A 351 -7.60 17.04 4.87
CA THR A 351 -7.97 18.32 4.27
C THR A 351 -7.47 18.32 2.83
N ILE A 352 -8.36 18.02 1.90
CA ILE A 352 -8.02 17.93 0.48
C ILE A 352 -8.05 19.34 -0.14
N ASN A 353 -6.99 19.69 -0.85
CA ASN A 353 -6.93 20.94 -1.60
C ASN A 353 -7.63 20.77 -2.95
N ASP A 354 -8.89 21.22 -3.03
CA ASP A 354 -9.72 21.13 -4.24
C ASP A 354 -9.10 21.82 -5.47
N HIS A 355 -8.37 22.90 -5.27
CA HIS A 355 -7.67 23.58 -6.37
C HIS A 355 -6.59 22.67 -6.97
N LEU A 356 -5.78 22.01 -6.14
CA LEU A 356 -4.78 21.05 -6.61
C LEU A 356 -5.44 19.82 -7.24
N VAL A 357 -6.57 19.35 -6.73
CA VAL A 357 -7.34 18.27 -7.37
C VAL A 357 -7.73 18.62 -8.79
N GLN A 358 -8.21 19.84 -9.03
CA GLN A 358 -8.54 20.28 -10.39
C GLN A 358 -7.31 20.50 -11.27
N GLN A 359 -6.24 21.08 -10.72
CA GLN A 359 -4.99 21.36 -11.45
C GLN A 359 -4.29 20.08 -11.91
N LEU A 360 -4.26 19.03 -11.06
CA LEU A 360 -3.52 17.79 -11.29
C LEU A 360 -4.36 16.71 -11.97
N LYS A 361 -5.62 16.99 -12.28
CA LYS A 361 -6.55 16.04 -12.87
C LYS A 361 -6.04 15.52 -14.22
N ILE A 362 -6.05 14.21 -14.40
CA ILE A 362 -5.81 13.56 -15.68
C ILE A 362 -7.08 13.73 -16.54
N THR A 363 -6.92 14.26 -17.75
CA THR A 363 -8.00 14.48 -18.72
C THR A 363 -8.07 13.36 -19.76
#